data_39331dae41987d8110326568377435ae
#
_entry.id   39331dae41987d8110326568377435ae
#
_cell.length_a   1.000
_cell.length_b   1.000
_cell.length_c   1.000
_cell.angle_alpha   90.00
_cell.angle_beta   90.00
_cell.angle_gamma   90.00
#
_symmetry.space_group_name_H-M   'P 1'
#
loop_
_entity.id
_entity.type
_entity.pdbx_description
1 polymer ?
#
loop_
_entity_poly.entity_id
_entity_poly.type
_entity_poly.pdbx_seq_one_letter_code
_entity_poly.pdbx_strand_id
1 'polypeptide(L)'
;MLFSVIIPTYNRARYIRATLDSLQAQEFADYETIVVDDGSTDGTLSILSETPWVRVLRQENKGPGAARNLGASQCSGQYIAFLDSDDVWFPWTLKTFAEAIRVQNEPDLVAAKLFEFYHERELESVKEEPLKLDIFPDYYSTSRMGYFVGACMMVLRKSVFEESGGFTNAPIYAEDCDLALRLGLVRRFVQILSPVTLGYRQHQTNARRNYPRIYRGTLNLIDSERAGRYPGGEARKTQRIRLVTLHTRPFSVACVTHSYHRFGWTLYRKTFCWHVRTLRWKYLIGFPLVALWHGIRVQRNAQEAVQTQQL
;
A
#
# COMPACT_ATOMS: atom_id res chain seq x y z
N MET A 1 -4.69 -22.40 -12.71
CA MET A 1 -3.69 -21.39 -12.35
C MET A 1 -4.07 -20.79 -11.03
N LEU A 2 -3.14 -20.80 -10.07
CA LEU A 2 -3.43 -20.28 -8.72
C LEU A 2 -3.35 -18.75 -8.68
N PHE A 3 -2.25 -18.16 -9.21
CA PHE A 3 -2.05 -16.71 -9.12
C PHE A 3 -2.05 -16.02 -10.48
N SER A 4 -2.61 -14.81 -10.51
CA SER A 4 -2.30 -13.81 -11.53
C SER A 4 -1.57 -12.64 -10.85
N VAL A 5 -0.32 -12.41 -11.24
CA VAL A 5 0.51 -11.32 -10.75
C VAL A 5 0.32 -10.12 -11.68
N ILE A 6 -0.18 -9.01 -11.14
CA ILE A 6 -0.48 -7.79 -11.89
C ILE A 6 0.53 -6.71 -11.52
N ILE A 7 1.22 -6.16 -12.52
CA ILE A 7 2.24 -5.13 -12.35
C ILE A 7 1.81 -3.85 -13.08
N PRO A 8 1.31 -2.83 -12.37
CA PRO A 8 1.13 -1.52 -12.97
C PRO A 8 2.49 -0.85 -13.19
N THR A 9 2.72 -0.29 -14.37
CA THR A 9 3.99 0.42 -14.66
C THR A 9 3.75 1.73 -15.39
N TYR A 10 4.51 2.77 -15.02
CA TYR A 10 4.54 4.06 -15.69
C TYR A 10 5.90 4.70 -15.49
N ASN A 11 6.68 4.84 -16.58
CA ASN A 11 8.02 5.41 -16.57
C ASN A 11 8.94 4.75 -15.53
N ARG A 12 9.18 3.43 -15.71
CA ARG A 12 9.96 2.59 -14.80
C ARG A 12 11.11 1.83 -15.47
N ALA A 13 11.63 2.32 -16.60
CA ALA A 13 12.73 1.69 -17.31
C ALA A 13 13.92 1.33 -16.41
N ARG A 14 14.17 2.14 -15.37
CA ARG A 14 15.26 1.92 -14.42
C ARG A 14 15.05 0.70 -13.52
N TYR A 15 13.81 0.33 -13.21
CA TYR A 15 13.49 -0.61 -12.13
C TYR A 15 12.81 -1.89 -12.62
N ILE A 16 12.00 -1.78 -13.70
CA ILE A 16 11.11 -2.86 -14.13
C ILE A 16 11.84 -4.18 -14.41
N ARG A 17 13.09 -4.15 -14.88
CA ARG A 17 13.87 -5.37 -15.13
C ARG A 17 14.10 -6.15 -13.84
N ALA A 18 14.55 -5.49 -12.77
CA ALA A 18 14.75 -6.15 -11.48
C ALA A 18 13.45 -6.74 -10.91
N THR A 19 12.32 -6.06 -11.11
CA THR A 19 11.00 -6.57 -10.74
C THR A 19 10.67 -7.84 -11.52
N LEU A 20 10.89 -7.86 -12.84
CA LEU A 20 10.62 -9.02 -13.69
C LEU A 20 11.57 -10.19 -13.37
N ASP A 21 12.86 -9.92 -13.16
CA ASP A 21 13.86 -10.92 -12.77
C ASP A 21 13.46 -11.59 -11.43
N SER A 22 12.92 -10.83 -10.49
CA SER A 22 12.43 -11.36 -9.21
C SER A 22 11.23 -12.31 -9.36
N LEU A 23 10.42 -12.12 -10.40
CA LEU A 23 9.34 -13.05 -10.74
C LEU A 23 9.85 -14.32 -11.40
N GLN A 24 10.82 -14.22 -12.32
CA GLN A 24 11.44 -15.41 -12.89
C GLN A 24 12.15 -16.28 -11.85
N ALA A 25 12.63 -15.68 -10.77
CA ALA A 25 13.27 -16.39 -9.67
C ALA A 25 12.29 -17.07 -8.69
N GLN A 26 10.97 -17.00 -8.92
CA GLN A 26 10.00 -17.60 -8.01
C GLN A 26 10.09 -19.14 -7.97
N GLU A 27 10.09 -19.70 -6.76
CA GLU A 27 10.08 -21.15 -6.50
C GLU A 27 8.68 -21.77 -6.60
N PHE A 28 7.80 -21.18 -7.38
CA PHE A 28 6.42 -21.59 -7.58
C PHE A 28 6.02 -21.30 -9.03
N ALA A 29 5.45 -22.26 -9.73
CA ALA A 29 5.26 -22.18 -11.18
C ALA A 29 3.80 -21.95 -11.64
N ASP A 30 2.81 -22.12 -10.76
CA ASP A 30 1.39 -22.03 -11.16
C ASP A 30 0.87 -20.58 -11.10
N TYR A 31 1.48 -19.69 -11.91
CA TYR A 31 1.08 -18.29 -12.02
C TYR A 31 1.25 -17.74 -13.44
N GLU A 32 0.56 -16.65 -13.73
CA GLU A 32 0.77 -15.77 -14.88
C GLU A 32 1.22 -14.39 -14.43
N THR A 33 1.89 -13.66 -15.33
CA THR A 33 2.29 -12.27 -15.12
C THR A 33 1.66 -11.37 -16.15
N ILE A 34 0.94 -10.34 -15.69
CA ILE A 34 0.31 -9.31 -16.51
C ILE A 34 0.92 -7.96 -16.13
N VAL A 35 1.66 -7.37 -17.05
CA VAL A 35 2.18 -6.00 -16.91
C VAL A 35 1.24 -5.05 -17.61
N VAL A 36 0.80 -4.01 -16.90
CA VAL A 36 -0.05 -2.97 -17.48
C VAL A 36 0.74 -1.67 -17.58
N ASP A 37 1.13 -1.32 -18.80
CA ASP A 37 1.78 -0.05 -19.09
C ASP A 37 0.75 1.09 -19.12
N ASP A 38 0.85 1.98 -18.16
CA ASP A 38 -0.05 3.13 -17.98
C ASP A 38 0.41 4.36 -18.78
N GLY A 39 0.84 4.14 -20.05
CA GLY A 39 1.23 5.19 -20.98
C GLY A 39 2.68 5.68 -20.81
N SER A 40 3.64 4.78 -20.57
CA SER A 40 5.04 5.14 -20.44
C SER A 40 5.61 5.81 -21.70
N THR A 41 6.51 6.76 -21.49
CA THR A 41 7.20 7.56 -22.51
C THR A 41 8.72 7.40 -22.45
N ASP A 42 9.23 6.61 -21.51
CA ASP A 42 10.65 6.24 -21.38
C ASP A 42 10.95 4.86 -22.03
N GLY A 43 12.08 4.27 -21.72
CA GLY A 43 12.47 2.94 -22.22
C GLY A 43 11.70 1.74 -21.66
N THR A 44 10.66 1.93 -20.83
CA THR A 44 9.91 0.84 -20.18
C THR A 44 9.35 -0.16 -21.19
N LEU A 45 8.70 0.33 -22.25
CA LEU A 45 8.12 -0.53 -23.29
C LEU A 45 9.17 -1.34 -24.06
N SER A 46 10.36 -0.79 -24.30
CA SER A 46 11.46 -1.53 -24.94
C SER A 46 11.86 -2.74 -24.10
N ILE A 47 12.01 -2.55 -22.78
CA ILE A 47 12.34 -3.65 -21.86
C ILE A 47 11.25 -4.72 -21.86
N LEU A 48 9.97 -4.30 -21.85
CA LEU A 48 8.85 -5.24 -21.87
C LEU A 48 8.78 -6.04 -23.18
N SER A 49 9.12 -5.43 -24.33
CA SER A 49 9.15 -6.13 -25.61
C SER A 49 10.21 -7.24 -25.68
N GLU A 50 11.26 -7.13 -24.87
CA GLU A 50 12.32 -8.14 -24.73
C GLU A 50 11.96 -9.26 -23.73
N THR A 51 10.73 -9.23 -23.14
CA THR A 51 10.32 -10.14 -22.07
C THR A 51 9.09 -10.95 -22.50
N PRO A 52 9.24 -11.97 -23.38
CA PRO A 52 8.11 -12.65 -24.05
C PRO A 52 7.24 -13.51 -23.13
N TRP A 53 7.68 -13.79 -21.91
CA TRP A 53 6.92 -14.58 -20.93
C TRP A 53 5.90 -13.75 -20.13
N VAL A 54 5.88 -12.42 -20.26
CA VAL A 54 4.86 -11.57 -19.65
C VAL A 54 3.80 -11.17 -20.68
N ARG A 55 2.57 -11.10 -20.23
CA ARG A 55 1.49 -10.51 -21.00
C ARG A 55 1.46 -9.01 -20.75
N VAL A 56 1.69 -8.20 -21.79
CA VAL A 56 1.69 -6.74 -21.68
C VAL A 56 0.35 -6.18 -22.16
N LEU A 57 -0.29 -5.39 -21.32
CA LEU A 57 -1.44 -4.55 -21.66
C LEU A 57 -1.00 -3.09 -21.65
N ARG A 58 -1.68 -2.25 -22.40
CA ARG A 58 -1.39 -0.81 -22.46
C ARG A 58 -2.65 0.01 -22.36
N GLN A 59 -2.57 1.14 -21.65
CA GLN A 59 -3.62 2.17 -21.60
C GLN A 59 -3.00 3.58 -21.60
N GLU A 60 -3.82 4.60 -21.81
CA GLU A 60 -3.45 5.98 -21.49
C GLU A 60 -3.33 6.14 -19.98
N ASN A 61 -2.46 7.07 -19.52
CA ASN A 61 -2.21 7.27 -18.09
C ASN A 61 -3.49 7.61 -17.32
N LYS A 62 -3.96 6.64 -16.54
CA LYS A 62 -5.14 6.73 -15.65
C LYS A 62 -4.80 6.46 -14.19
N GLY A 63 -3.52 6.19 -13.90
CA GLY A 63 -3.01 5.91 -12.56
C GLY A 63 -3.01 4.41 -12.19
N PRO A 64 -2.27 4.07 -11.11
CA PRO A 64 -1.98 2.67 -10.75
C PRO A 64 -3.24 1.86 -10.42
N GLY A 65 -4.26 2.45 -9.81
CA GLY A 65 -5.53 1.76 -9.52
C GLY A 65 -6.24 1.30 -10.79
N ALA A 66 -6.34 2.19 -11.81
CA ALA A 66 -6.94 1.84 -13.09
C ALA A 66 -6.13 0.78 -13.83
N ALA A 67 -4.79 0.87 -13.79
CA ALA A 67 -3.92 -0.14 -14.39
C ALA A 67 -4.08 -1.51 -13.70
N ARG A 68 -4.15 -1.57 -12.37
CA ARG A 68 -4.42 -2.81 -11.63
C ARG A 68 -5.79 -3.40 -11.99
N ASN A 69 -6.83 -2.56 -12.12
CA ASN A 69 -8.16 -2.99 -12.54
C ASN A 69 -8.16 -3.58 -13.96
N LEU A 70 -7.45 -2.93 -14.91
CA LEU A 70 -7.31 -3.46 -16.27
C LEU A 70 -6.62 -4.83 -16.25
N GLY A 71 -5.52 -4.99 -15.51
CA GLY A 71 -4.84 -6.27 -15.35
C GLY A 71 -5.78 -7.34 -14.76
N ALA A 72 -6.50 -6.99 -13.70
CA ALA A 72 -7.44 -7.88 -13.02
C ALA A 72 -8.60 -8.33 -13.93
N SER A 73 -9.09 -7.47 -14.82
CA SER A 73 -10.14 -7.83 -15.79
C SER A 73 -9.69 -8.86 -16.83
N GLN A 74 -8.41 -9.06 -16.99
CA GLN A 74 -7.80 -9.94 -18.00
C GLN A 74 -7.08 -11.15 -17.40
N CYS A 75 -7.15 -11.34 -16.09
CA CYS A 75 -6.47 -12.40 -15.38
C CYS A 75 -7.30 -13.69 -15.31
N SER A 76 -6.62 -14.84 -15.21
CA SER A 76 -7.24 -16.17 -15.16
C SER A 76 -6.99 -16.90 -13.84
N GLY A 77 -6.09 -16.42 -12.99
CA GLY A 77 -5.76 -17.04 -11.70
C GLY A 77 -6.91 -16.96 -10.70
N GLN A 78 -6.94 -17.94 -9.80
CA GLN A 78 -7.92 -17.98 -8.70
C GLN A 78 -7.70 -16.84 -7.71
N TYR A 79 -6.45 -16.45 -7.51
CA TYR A 79 -6.02 -15.34 -6.66
C TYR A 79 -5.29 -14.27 -7.48
N ILE A 80 -5.55 -13.02 -7.13
CA ILE A 80 -4.85 -11.86 -7.68
C ILE A 80 -3.78 -11.40 -6.68
N ALA A 81 -2.59 -11.18 -7.17
CA ALA A 81 -1.48 -10.57 -6.45
C ALA A 81 -1.01 -9.32 -7.20
N PHE A 82 -0.60 -8.30 -6.48
CA PHE A 82 -0.08 -7.07 -7.08
C PHE A 82 1.39 -6.89 -6.71
N LEU A 83 2.17 -6.42 -7.68
CA LEU A 83 3.58 -6.06 -7.46
C LEU A 83 3.86 -4.73 -8.16
N ASP A 84 4.38 -3.75 -7.45
CA ASP A 84 4.75 -2.47 -8.07
C ASP A 84 6.04 -2.62 -8.88
N SER A 85 6.12 -1.92 -10.00
CA SER A 85 7.19 -2.05 -11.00
C SER A 85 8.55 -1.49 -10.57
N ASP A 86 8.69 -1.07 -9.31
CA ASP A 86 9.93 -0.63 -8.68
C ASP A 86 10.32 -1.48 -7.45
N ASP A 87 9.49 -2.46 -7.08
CA ASP A 87 9.70 -3.40 -6.00
C ASP A 87 10.17 -4.78 -6.49
N VAL A 88 10.57 -5.65 -5.57
CA VAL A 88 11.00 -7.02 -5.87
C VAL A 88 10.37 -8.03 -4.91
N TRP A 89 10.07 -9.23 -5.40
CA TRP A 89 9.68 -10.34 -4.54
C TRP A 89 10.87 -11.26 -4.22
N PHE A 90 10.88 -11.82 -3.03
CA PHE A 90 11.83 -12.87 -2.68
C PHE A 90 11.48 -14.19 -3.39
N PRO A 91 12.43 -15.10 -3.66
CA PRO A 91 12.18 -16.33 -4.43
C PRO A 91 11.05 -17.21 -3.85
N TRP A 92 10.87 -17.18 -2.55
CA TRP A 92 9.84 -17.95 -1.83
C TRP A 92 8.46 -17.27 -1.76
N THR A 93 8.27 -16.08 -2.33
CA THR A 93 7.04 -15.28 -2.12
C THR A 93 5.78 -16.01 -2.54
N LEU A 94 5.68 -16.45 -3.78
CA LEU A 94 4.48 -17.17 -4.27
C LEU A 94 4.28 -18.50 -3.57
N LYS A 95 5.34 -19.24 -3.28
CA LYS A 95 5.29 -20.48 -2.49
C LYS A 95 4.71 -20.24 -1.10
N THR A 96 5.14 -19.17 -0.43
CA THR A 96 4.67 -18.77 0.90
C THR A 96 3.18 -18.42 0.87
N PHE A 97 2.71 -17.65 -0.10
CA PHE A 97 1.29 -17.36 -0.26
C PHE A 97 0.48 -18.62 -0.57
N ALA A 98 0.96 -19.49 -1.46
CA ALA A 98 0.29 -20.75 -1.79
C ALA A 98 0.15 -21.66 -0.57
N GLU A 99 1.19 -21.78 0.26
CA GLU A 99 1.14 -22.54 1.50
C GLU A 99 0.15 -21.95 2.50
N ALA A 100 0.18 -20.62 2.73
CA ALA A 100 -0.78 -19.93 3.60
C ALA A 100 -2.22 -20.15 3.14
N ILE A 101 -2.49 -20.06 1.83
CA ILE A 101 -3.80 -20.31 1.23
C ILE A 101 -4.24 -21.75 1.50
N ARG A 102 -3.37 -22.71 1.24
CA ARG A 102 -3.66 -24.15 1.42
C ARG A 102 -3.96 -24.49 2.88
N VAL A 103 -3.08 -24.08 3.83
CA VAL A 103 -3.22 -24.46 5.25
C VAL A 103 -4.36 -23.71 5.94
N GLN A 104 -4.81 -22.60 5.40
CA GLN A 104 -5.92 -21.80 5.93
C GLN A 104 -7.25 -22.01 5.16
N ASN A 105 -7.33 -23.06 4.35
CA ASN A 105 -8.56 -23.47 3.69
C ASN A 105 -9.13 -22.35 2.80
N GLU A 106 -8.30 -21.81 1.92
CA GLU A 106 -8.62 -20.83 0.90
C GLU A 106 -9.23 -19.51 1.45
N PRO A 107 -8.50 -18.74 2.26
CA PRO A 107 -8.97 -17.45 2.77
C PRO A 107 -9.22 -16.46 1.61
N ASP A 108 -10.09 -15.49 1.84
CA ASP A 108 -10.40 -14.48 0.82
C ASP A 108 -9.27 -13.44 0.68
N LEU A 109 -8.55 -13.13 1.76
CA LEU A 109 -7.47 -12.13 1.79
C LEU A 109 -6.30 -12.63 2.63
N VAL A 110 -5.12 -12.63 2.02
CA VAL A 110 -3.83 -12.90 2.67
C VAL A 110 -2.95 -11.68 2.51
N ALA A 111 -2.34 -11.22 3.59
CA ALA A 111 -1.34 -10.14 3.54
C ALA A 111 -0.01 -10.62 4.11
N ALA A 112 1.07 -9.98 3.72
CA ALA A 112 2.41 -10.30 4.19
C ALA A 112 3.18 -9.05 4.65
N LYS A 113 4.44 -9.24 5.03
CA LYS A 113 5.34 -8.15 5.45
C LYS A 113 6.30 -7.78 4.34
N LEU A 114 6.79 -6.55 4.42
CA LEU A 114 7.81 -6.01 3.53
C LEU A 114 9.14 -5.77 4.29
N PHE A 115 10.20 -5.73 3.52
CA PHE A 115 11.53 -5.26 3.91
C PHE A 115 11.86 -4.01 3.09
N GLU A 116 12.12 -2.88 3.74
CA GLU A 116 12.52 -1.65 3.05
C GLU A 116 14.02 -1.69 2.73
N PHE A 117 14.41 -1.36 1.49
CA PHE A 117 15.79 -1.32 1.07
C PHE A 117 16.11 -0.11 0.18
N TYR A 118 17.35 0.35 0.25
CA TYR A 118 17.92 1.42 -0.57
C TYR A 118 18.87 0.87 -1.64
N HIS A 119 19.59 -0.20 -1.32
CA HIS A 119 20.56 -0.86 -2.19
C HIS A 119 20.28 -2.36 -2.28
N GLU A 120 20.35 -2.93 -3.47
CA GLU A 120 20.00 -4.35 -3.72
C GLU A 120 20.78 -5.33 -2.85
N ARG A 121 22.04 -5.03 -2.53
CA ARG A 121 22.85 -5.85 -1.59
C ARG A 121 22.19 -6.07 -0.22
N GLU A 122 21.30 -5.18 0.20
CA GLU A 122 20.59 -5.31 1.48
C GLU A 122 19.60 -6.49 1.46
N LEU A 123 19.09 -6.86 0.27
CA LEU A 123 18.20 -8.00 0.08
C LEU A 123 18.88 -9.33 0.42
N GLU A 124 20.20 -9.44 0.25
CA GLU A 124 20.98 -10.64 0.56
C GLU A 124 20.95 -11.00 2.06
N SER A 125 20.66 -10.02 2.92
CA SER A 125 20.53 -10.21 4.37
C SER A 125 19.22 -10.89 4.76
N VAL A 126 18.19 -10.81 3.92
CA VAL A 126 16.88 -11.40 4.19
C VAL A 126 16.92 -12.89 3.86
N LYS A 127 16.50 -13.72 4.81
CA LYS A 127 16.47 -15.18 4.65
C LYS A 127 15.04 -15.68 4.69
N GLU A 128 14.81 -16.80 4.04
CA GLU A 128 13.56 -17.53 4.18
C GLU A 128 13.45 -18.07 5.62
N GLU A 129 12.40 -17.70 6.30
CA GLU A 129 12.07 -18.15 7.64
C GLU A 129 10.86 -19.10 7.59
N PRO A 130 10.65 -19.93 8.63
CA PRO A 130 9.44 -20.75 8.72
C PRO A 130 8.16 -19.92 8.68
N LEU A 131 7.12 -20.45 8.03
CA LEU A 131 5.83 -19.81 7.92
C LEU A 131 5.19 -19.61 9.30
N LYS A 132 4.88 -18.36 9.63
CA LYS A 132 4.11 -17.96 10.82
C LYS A 132 2.93 -17.12 10.40
N LEU A 133 1.76 -17.43 10.91
CA LEU A 133 0.50 -16.80 10.53
C LEU A 133 -0.24 -16.25 11.75
N ASP A 134 -0.87 -15.09 11.58
CA ASP A 134 -1.98 -14.64 12.40
C ASP A 134 -3.28 -14.74 11.59
N ILE A 135 -4.33 -15.28 12.21
CA ILE A 135 -5.58 -15.60 11.52
C ILE A 135 -6.73 -14.85 12.19
N PHE A 136 -7.55 -14.19 11.38
CA PHE A 136 -8.68 -13.41 11.85
C PHE A 136 -9.95 -13.77 11.06
N PRO A 137 -11.13 -13.63 11.69
CA PRO A 137 -12.40 -13.85 10.99
C PRO A 137 -12.57 -12.95 9.76
N ASP A 138 -12.10 -11.70 9.87
CA ASP A 138 -12.15 -10.66 8.86
C ASP A 138 -11.02 -9.63 9.07
N TYR A 139 -10.80 -8.73 8.09
CA TYR A 139 -9.76 -7.70 8.20
C TYR A 139 -10.04 -6.70 9.33
N TYR A 140 -11.29 -6.34 9.59
CA TYR A 140 -11.63 -5.39 10.68
C TYR A 140 -11.24 -5.91 12.06
N SER A 141 -11.22 -7.22 12.24
CA SER A 141 -10.80 -7.85 13.51
C SER A 141 -9.32 -7.57 13.83
N THR A 142 -8.49 -7.20 12.84
CA THR A 142 -7.09 -6.82 13.04
C THR A 142 -6.90 -5.40 13.58
N SER A 143 -7.95 -4.63 13.75
CA SER A 143 -7.88 -3.17 14.01
C SER A 143 -7.10 -2.77 15.28
N ARG A 144 -6.85 -3.69 16.20
CA ARG A 144 -6.01 -3.48 17.39
C ARG A 144 -4.53 -3.84 17.14
N MET A 145 -4.26 -4.75 16.20
CA MET A 145 -2.91 -5.21 15.87
C MET A 145 -2.16 -4.19 15.01
N GLY A 146 -2.89 -3.39 14.23
CA GLY A 146 -2.30 -2.35 13.39
C GLY A 146 -1.66 -2.89 12.12
N TYR A 147 -2.14 -4.02 11.59
CA TYR A 147 -1.70 -4.54 10.32
C TYR A 147 -2.11 -3.61 9.17
N PHE A 148 -1.10 -3.22 8.41
CA PHE A 148 -1.26 -2.45 7.20
C PHE A 148 -1.34 -3.40 6.00
N VAL A 149 -2.27 -3.15 5.10
CA VAL A 149 -2.44 -3.92 3.87
C VAL A 149 -2.27 -2.97 2.68
N GLY A 150 -1.07 -2.95 2.10
CA GLY A 150 -0.78 -2.28 0.85
C GLY A 150 -1.00 -3.20 -0.34
N ALA A 151 -1.17 -2.65 -1.55
CA ALA A 151 -1.43 -3.43 -2.76
C ALA A 151 -0.37 -4.52 -2.97
N CYS A 152 0.93 -4.18 -2.88
CA CYS A 152 2.03 -5.13 -3.09
C CYS A 152 2.22 -6.16 -1.97
N MET A 153 1.47 -6.03 -0.89
CA MET A 153 1.54 -6.90 0.29
C MET A 153 0.38 -7.87 0.37
N MET A 154 -0.62 -7.78 -0.52
CA MET A 154 -1.82 -8.59 -0.45
C MET A 154 -1.99 -9.51 -1.66
N VAL A 155 -2.56 -10.66 -1.36
CA VAL A 155 -3.10 -11.62 -2.32
C VAL A 155 -4.55 -11.85 -1.94
N LEU A 156 -5.45 -11.72 -2.89
CA LEU A 156 -6.88 -11.86 -2.63
C LEU A 156 -7.57 -12.71 -3.70
N ARG A 157 -8.64 -13.40 -3.31
CA ARG A 157 -9.45 -14.20 -4.21
C ARG A 157 -10.03 -13.30 -5.31
N LYS A 158 -9.92 -13.73 -6.57
CA LYS A 158 -10.38 -12.96 -7.74
C LYS A 158 -11.84 -12.55 -7.63
N SER A 159 -12.74 -13.48 -7.29
CA SER A 159 -14.17 -13.18 -7.13
C SER A 159 -14.43 -12.08 -6.09
N VAL A 160 -13.69 -12.10 -4.98
CA VAL A 160 -13.81 -11.08 -3.92
C VAL A 160 -13.32 -9.71 -4.39
N PHE A 161 -12.26 -9.66 -5.21
CA PHE A 161 -11.81 -8.43 -5.84
C PHE A 161 -12.88 -7.86 -6.78
N GLU A 162 -13.47 -8.71 -7.63
CA GLU A 162 -14.53 -8.33 -8.57
C GLU A 162 -15.78 -7.84 -7.83
N GLU A 163 -16.26 -8.56 -6.82
CA GLU A 163 -17.40 -8.18 -5.99
C GLU A 163 -17.18 -6.87 -5.24
N SER A 164 -15.93 -6.56 -4.86
CA SER A 164 -15.57 -5.30 -4.21
C SER A 164 -15.60 -4.08 -5.15
N GLY A 165 -15.69 -4.31 -6.46
CA GLY A 165 -15.56 -3.28 -7.49
C GLY A 165 -14.12 -2.83 -7.78
N GLY A 166 -13.12 -3.58 -7.30
CA GLY A 166 -11.71 -3.31 -7.55
C GLY A 166 -11.18 -2.02 -6.90
N PHE A 167 -10.09 -1.48 -7.43
CA PHE A 167 -9.56 -0.18 -6.99
C PHE A 167 -10.44 0.96 -7.45
N THR A 168 -10.48 2.05 -6.68
CA THR A 168 -11.16 3.27 -7.12
C THR A 168 -10.50 3.85 -8.38
N ASN A 169 -11.32 4.29 -9.34
CA ASN A 169 -10.84 4.97 -10.54
C ASN A 169 -10.47 6.45 -10.29
N ALA A 170 -10.73 6.96 -9.09
CA ALA A 170 -10.29 8.31 -8.73
C ALA A 170 -8.76 8.34 -8.60
N PRO A 171 -8.07 9.39 -9.11
CA PRO A 171 -6.63 9.52 -9.02
C PRO A 171 -6.20 9.96 -7.61
N ILE A 172 -6.60 9.16 -6.61
CA ILE A 172 -6.24 9.35 -5.21
C ILE A 172 -5.07 8.44 -4.83
N TYR A 173 -4.29 8.85 -3.86
CA TYR A 173 -3.34 8.00 -3.16
C TYR A 173 -4.07 7.29 -2.00
N ALA A 174 -3.60 6.13 -1.56
CA ALA A 174 -4.24 5.26 -0.57
C ALA A 174 -5.46 4.49 -1.14
N GLU A 175 -5.44 4.21 -2.45
CA GLU A 175 -6.41 3.36 -3.13
C GLU A 175 -6.40 1.92 -2.60
N ASP A 176 -5.24 1.46 -2.13
CA ASP A 176 -5.04 0.18 -1.45
C ASP A 176 -5.72 0.13 -0.08
N CYS A 177 -5.59 1.21 0.69
CA CYS A 177 -6.26 1.34 1.99
C CYS A 177 -7.78 1.41 1.83
N ASP A 178 -8.27 2.12 0.81
CA ASP A 178 -9.70 2.16 0.48
C ASP A 178 -10.23 0.78 0.12
N LEU A 179 -9.50 0.04 -0.74
CA LEU A 179 -9.84 -1.34 -1.08
C LEU A 179 -9.84 -2.24 0.16
N ALA A 180 -8.80 -2.19 0.99
CA ALA A 180 -8.72 -2.99 2.22
C ALA A 180 -9.89 -2.70 3.18
N LEU A 181 -10.33 -1.43 3.29
CA LEU A 181 -11.49 -1.04 4.09
C LEU A 181 -12.80 -1.55 3.50
N ARG A 182 -12.97 -1.56 2.16
CA ARG A 182 -14.13 -2.17 1.50
C ARG A 182 -14.15 -3.69 1.67
N LEU A 183 -12.99 -4.32 1.67
CA LEU A 183 -12.78 -5.74 1.95
C LEU A 183 -12.84 -6.09 3.45
N GLY A 184 -13.22 -5.18 4.31
CA GLY A 184 -13.12 -5.30 5.77
C GLY A 184 -13.85 -6.48 6.39
N LEU A 185 -14.89 -7.00 5.74
CA LEU A 185 -15.72 -8.15 6.20
C LEU A 185 -15.52 -9.41 5.37
N VAL A 186 -14.48 -9.50 4.54
CA VAL A 186 -14.18 -10.72 3.78
C VAL A 186 -13.98 -11.92 4.70
N ARG A 187 -14.32 -13.08 4.21
CA ARG A 187 -14.20 -14.32 4.96
C ARG A 187 -12.74 -14.69 5.17
N ARG A 188 -12.29 -14.67 6.40
CA ARG A 188 -10.95 -15.02 6.87
C ARG A 188 -9.86 -14.12 6.25
N PHE A 189 -9.26 -13.32 7.09
CA PHE A 189 -8.04 -12.59 6.83
C PHE A 189 -6.85 -13.33 7.45
N VAL A 190 -5.79 -13.51 6.66
CA VAL A 190 -4.56 -14.15 7.11
C VAL A 190 -3.40 -13.18 6.96
N GLN A 191 -2.67 -12.93 8.05
CA GLN A 191 -1.43 -12.17 8.04
C GLN A 191 -0.22 -13.09 8.13
N ILE A 192 0.60 -13.13 7.10
CA ILE A 192 1.91 -13.78 7.13
C ILE A 192 2.85 -12.90 7.96
N LEU A 193 3.35 -13.43 9.07
CA LEU A 193 4.30 -12.78 9.96
C LEU A 193 5.74 -13.04 9.53
N SER A 194 6.01 -14.23 9.02
CA SER A 194 7.26 -14.66 8.39
C SER A 194 6.97 -15.78 7.38
N PRO A 195 7.79 -15.94 6.35
CA PRO A 195 8.90 -15.06 5.97
C PRO A 195 8.44 -13.71 5.42
N VAL A 196 9.35 -12.75 5.32
CA VAL A 196 9.14 -11.52 4.56
C VAL A 196 9.06 -11.87 3.07
N THR A 197 8.09 -11.27 2.35
CA THR A 197 7.81 -11.63 0.95
C THR A 197 8.13 -10.53 -0.05
N LEU A 198 8.18 -9.27 0.38
CA LEU A 198 8.34 -8.10 -0.46
C LEU A 198 9.57 -7.30 -0.06
N GLY A 199 10.47 -7.05 -1.01
CA GLY A 199 11.47 -5.99 -0.95
C GLY A 199 10.88 -4.69 -1.50
N TYR A 200 10.63 -3.72 -0.62
CA TYR A 200 10.11 -2.40 -0.96
C TYR A 200 11.25 -1.41 -1.19
N ARG A 201 11.44 -0.97 -2.43
CA ARG A 201 12.53 -0.09 -2.83
C ARG A 201 12.29 1.35 -2.42
N GLN A 202 13.26 1.95 -1.73
CA GLN A 202 13.26 3.36 -1.37
C GLN A 202 14.03 4.20 -2.40
N HIS A 203 13.34 5.14 -3.06
CA HIS A 203 13.96 6.07 -4.00
C HIS A 203 13.25 7.43 -4.00
N GLN A 204 13.83 8.43 -4.69
CA GLN A 204 13.33 9.81 -4.65
C GLN A 204 11.95 9.99 -5.29
N THR A 205 11.58 9.15 -6.24
CA THR A 205 10.30 9.23 -6.97
C THR A 205 9.20 8.34 -6.39
N ASN A 206 9.40 7.78 -5.17
CA ASN A 206 8.35 7.02 -4.49
C ASN A 206 7.09 7.87 -4.29
N ALA A 207 5.94 7.27 -4.53
CA ALA A 207 4.63 7.92 -4.37
C ALA A 207 4.40 8.47 -2.95
N ARG A 208 5.04 7.87 -1.93
CA ARG A 208 5.04 8.33 -0.52
C ARG A 208 5.61 9.75 -0.29
N ARG A 209 6.29 10.34 -1.27
CA ARG A 209 6.86 11.70 -1.18
C ARG A 209 5.94 12.78 -1.72
N ASN A 210 4.84 12.43 -2.36
CA ASN A 210 3.86 13.40 -2.88
C ASN A 210 2.80 13.73 -1.82
N TYR A 211 3.14 14.61 -0.87
CA TYR A 211 2.28 15.00 0.24
C TYR A 211 0.89 15.51 -0.18
N PRO A 212 0.76 16.38 -1.20
CA PRO A 212 -0.57 16.82 -1.64
C PRO A 212 -1.46 15.68 -2.15
N ARG A 213 -0.89 14.68 -2.84
CA ARG A 213 -1.63 13.53 -3.35
C ARG A 213 -2.06 12.60 -2.22
N ILE A 214 -1.14 12.31 -1.28
CA ILE A 214 -1.43 11.50 -0.08
C ILE A 214 -2.50 12.19 0.77
N TYR A 215 -2.41 13.51 0.95
CA TYR A 215 -3.39 14.29 1.71
C TYR A 215 -4.80 14.15 1.15
N ARG A 216 -4.96 14.27 -0.16
CA ARG A 216 -6.27 14.06 -0.83
C ARG A 216 -6.81 12.65 -0.62
N GLY A 217 -5.96 11.63 -0.77
CA GLY A 217 -6.35 10.23 -0.52
C GLY A 217 -6.74 10.00 0.94
N THR A 218 -5.96 10.53 1.87
CA THR A 218 -6.27 10.43 3.31
C THR A 218 -7.59 11.11 3.67
N LEU A 219 -7.89 12.27 3.07
CA LEU A 219 -9.20 12.92 3.22
C LEU A 219 -10.33 12.06 2.68
N ASN A 220 -10.13 11.41 1.53
CA ASN A 220 -11.13 10.52 0.95
C ASN A 220 -11.46 9.33 1.89
N LEU A 221 -10.45 8.73 2.55
CA LEU A 221 -10.69 7.68 3.54
C LEU A 221 -11.54 8.17 4.72
N ILE A 222 -11.23 9.37 5.24
CA ILE A 222 -11.98 9.99 6.36
C ILE A 222 -13.42 10.28 5.93
N ASP A 223 -13.62 10.88 4.77
CA ASP A 223 -14.94 11.30 4.30
C ASP A 223 -15.76 10.08 3.86
N SER A 224 -15.14 9.01 3.36
CA SER A 224 -15.79 7.72 3.08
C SER A 224 -16.29 7.03 4.34
N GLU A 225 -15.47 6.98 5.42
CA GLU A 225 -15.93 6.45 6.70
C GLU A 225 -17.09 7.27 7.30
N ARG A 226 -17.03 8.61 7.21
CA ARG A 226 -18.11 9.48 7.68
C ARG A 226 -19.41 9.31 6.91
N ALA A 227 -19.29 9.08 5.60
CA ALA A 227 -20.44 8.83 4.72
C ALA A 227 -21.00 7.40 4.86
N GLY A 228 -20.38 6.54 5.70
CA GLY A 228 -20.83 5.16 5.88
C GLY A 228 -20.63 4.26 4.68
N ARG A 229 -19.65 4.57 3.80
CA ARG A 229 -19.39 3.79 2.57
C ARG A 229 -18.76 2.43 2.82
N TYR A 230 -18.11 2.25 3.98
CA TYR A 230 -17.47 0.99 4.32
C TYR A 230 -18.45 0.02 5.01
N PRO A 231 -18.35 -1.29 4.79
CA PRO A 231 -19.32 -2.27 5.27
C PRO A 231 -19.33 -2.42 6.80
N GLY A 232 -20.38 -3.10 7.32
CA GLY A 232 -20.50 -3.47 8.73
C GLY A 232 -21.21 -2.44 9.62
N GLY A 233 -21.74 -1.35 9.08
CA GLY A 233 -22.59 -0.39 9.77
C GLY A 233 -21.98 0.14 11.09
N GLU A 234 -22.81 0.56 12.05
CA GLU A 234 -22.35 1.08 13.35
C GLU A 234 -21.64 0.02 14.21
N ALA A 235 -21.98 -1.27 14.07
CA ALA A 235 -21.35 -2.36 14.82
C ALA A 235 -19.83 -2.46 14.57
N ARG A 236 -19.37 -2.13 13.38
CA ARG A 236 -17.96 -2.19 12.98
C ARG A 236 -17.26 -0.82 12.93
N LYS A 237 -17.96 0.25 13.27
CA LYS A 237 -17.44 1.64 13.18
C LYS A 237 -16.14 1.86 13.96
N THR A 238 -16.03 1.31 15.15
CA THR A 238 -14.82 1.49 15.97
C THR A 238 -13.59 0.81 15.34
N GLN A 239 -13.75 -0.37 14.73
CA GLN A 239 -12.68 -1.06 14.00
C GLN A 239 -12.25 -0.26 12.77
N ARG A 240 -13.21 0.21 11.96
CA ARG A 240 -12.93 1.03 10.78
C ARG A 240 -12.20 2.34 11.15
N ILE A 241 -12.68 3.05 12.18
CA ILE A 241 -12.00 4.25 12.69
C ILE A 241 -10.56 3.96 13.10
N ARG A 242 -10.29 2.83 13.77
CA ARG A 242 -8.92 2.44 14.13
C ARG A 242 -8.06 2.21 12.92
N LEU A 243 -8.55 1.54 11.88
CA LEU A 243 -7.82 1.27 10.64
C LEU A 243 -7.59 2.57 9.83
N VAL A 244 -8.60 3.42 9.65
CA VAL A 244 -8.42 4.73 9.01
C VAL A 244 -7.40 5.56 9.77
N THR A 245 -7.46 5.58 11.10
CA THR A 245 -6.52 6.37 11.93
C THR A 245 -5.12 5.75 12.00
N LEU A 246 -4.93 4.49 11.62
CA LEU A 246 -3.62 3.88 11.47
C LEU A 246 -2.80 4.60 10.38
N HIS A 247 -3.44 5.02 9.29
CA HIS A 247 -2.82 5.79 8.21
C HIS A 247 -2.74 7.28 8.52
N THR A 248 -3.83 7.86 9.02
CA THR A 248 -3.94 9.31 9.15
C THR A 248 -2.99 9.88 10.20
N ARG A 249 -2.71 9.15 11.29
CA ARG A 249 -1.84 9.61 12.38
C ARG A 249 -0.39 9.84 11.93
N PRO A 250 0.34 8.82 11.43
CA PRO A 250 1.73 9.02 11.03
C PRO A 250 1.83 10.03 9.90
N PHE A 251 0.88 10.05 8.97
CA PHE A 251 0.90 11.02 7.88
C PHE A 251 0.64 12.46 8.35
N SER A 252 -0.25 12.68 9.32
CA SER A 252 -0.46 14.01 9.89
C SER A 252 0.81 14.56 10.56
N VAL A 253 1.54 13.71 11.29
CA VAL A 253 2.84 14.06 11.88
C VAL A 253 3.86 14.33 10.78
N ALA A 254 3.98 13.47 9.78
CA ALA A 254 4.87 13.68 8.64
C ALA A 254 4.58 15.01 7.91
N CYS A 255 3.32 15.40 7.79
CA CYS A 255 2.94 16.69 7.20
C CYS A 255 3.56 17.87 7.97
N VAL A 256 3.48 17.91 9.29
CA VAL A 256 4.03 19.03 10.07
C VAL A 256 5.56 19.02 10.10
N THR A 257 6.19 17.86 10.09
CA THR A 257 7.66 17.74 10.06
C THR A 257 8.27 18.10 8.69
N HIS A 258 7.46 18.04 7.59
CA HIS A 258 7.90 18.41 6.24
C HIS A 258 7.23 19.72 5.73
N SER A 259 6.90 20.63 6.64
CA SER A 259 6.38 21.96 6.34
C SER A 259 4.97 22.04 5.73
N TYR A 260 4.21 20.93 5.71
CA TYR A 260 2.80 20.90 5.31
C TYR A 260 1.86 21.09 6.52
N HIS A 261 2.11 22.08 7.36
CA HIS A 261 1.40 22.30 8.63
C HIS A 261 -0.12 22.32 8.50
N ARG A 262 -0.65 23.00 7.44
CA ARG A 262 -2.11 23.10 7.20
C ARG A 262 -2.73 21.70 6.99
N PHE A 263 -2.05 20.80 6.28
CA PHE A 263 -2.53 19.44 6.06
C PHE A 263 -2.57 18.66 7.37
N GLY A 264 -1.46 18.66 8.13
CA GLY A 264 -1.39 17.96 9.40
C GLY A 264 -2.49 18.40 10.38
N TRP A 265 -2.67 19.72 10.56
CA TRP A 265 -3.72 20.25 11.43
C TRP A 265 -5.14 19.95 10.95
N THR A 266 -5.36 19.93 9.64
CA THR A 266 -6.69 19.55 9.09
C THR A 266 -7.01 18.09 9.39
N LEU A 267 -6.06 17.18 9.16
CA LEU A 267 -6.23 15.76 9.46
C LEU A 267 -6.45 15.53 10.98
N TYR A 268 -5.67 16.19 11.84
CA TYR A 268 -5.83 16.12 13.27
C TYR A 268 -7.24 16.54 13.71
N ARG A 269 -7.71 17.72 13.26
CA ARG A 269 -9.06 18.23 13.60
C ARG A 269 -10.17 17.31 13.08
N LYS A 270 -10.05 16.86 11.82
CA LYS A 270 -11.04 15.95 11.24
C LYS A 270 -11.12 14.60 11.96
N THR A 271 -10.05 14.12 12.58
CA THR A 271 -10.03 12.81 13.27
C THR A 271 -10.02 12.93 14.81
N PHE A 272 -10.07 14.13 15.36
CA PHE A 272 -9.97 14.37 16.81
C PHE A 272 -10.94 13.51 17.65
N CYS A 273 -12.25 13.57 17.36
CA CYS A 273 -13.26 12.79 18.06
C CYS A 273 -13.03 11.28 17.93
N TRP A 274 -12.47 10.82 16.81
CA TRP A 274 -12.13 9.42 16.61
C TRP A 274 -10.98 8.97 17.52
N HIS A 275 -9.99 9.85 17.73
CA HIS A 275 -8.88 9.59 18.63
C HIS A 275 -9.31 9.60 20.09
N VAL A 276 -10.23 10.50 20.48
CA VAL A 276 -10.88 10.48 21.80
C VAL A 276 -11.62 9.14 22.00
N ARG A 277 -12.50 8.76 21.07
CA ARG A 277 -13.27 7.50 21.10
C ARG A 277 -12.38 6.26 21.20
N THR A 278 -11.21 6.28 20.59
CA THR A 278 -10.27 5.14 20.56
C THR A 278 -9.15 5.23 21.59
N LEU A 279 -9.25 6.22 22.53
CA LEU A 279 -8.32 6.47 23.64
C LEU A 279 -6.86 6.66 23.20
N ARG A 280 -6.62 7.40 22.11
CA ARG A 280 -5.27 7.65 21.55
C ARG A 280 -4.63 8.90 22.17
N TRP A 281 -4.56 8.96 23.50
CA TRP A 281 -4.08 10.13 24.26
C TRP A 281 -2.67 10.59 23.88
N LYS A 282 -1.75 9.65 23.63
CA LYS A 282 -0.38 9.98 23.20
C LYS A 282 -0.37 10.80 21.90
N TYR A 283 -1.27 10.50 20.97
CA TYR A 283 -1.39 11.27 19.73
C TYR A 283 -2.12 12.61 19.96
N LEU A 284 -3.20 12.60 20.74
CA LEU A 284 -3.98 13.80 21.03
C LEU A 284 -3.14 14.91 21.70
N ILE A 285 -2.23 14.53 22.58
CA ILE A 285 -1.34 15.48 23.27
C ILE A 285 -0.06 15.70 22.45
N GLY A 286 0.53 14.64 21.90
CA GLY A 286 1.83 14.70 21.23
C GLY A 286 1.80 15.43 19.89
N PHE A 287 0.74 15.28 19.08
CA PHE A 287 0.66 15.96 17.78
C PHE A 287 0.73 17.47 17.89
N PRO A 288 -0.08 18.18 18.76
CA PRO A 288 0.05 19.63 18.92
C PRO A 288 1.45 20.07 19.35
N LEU A 289 2.10 19.34 20.25
CA LEU A 289 3.45 19.67 20.71
C LEU A 289 4.48 19.58 19.58
N VAL A 290 4.43 18.50 18.80
CA VAL A 290 5.30 18.34 17.63
C VAL A 290 5.04 19.41 16.58
N ALA A 291 3.78 19.73 16.30
CA ALA A 291 3.39 20.73 15.34
C ALA A 291 3.86 22.15 15.72
N LEU A 292 3.72 22.50 17.00
CA LEU A 292 4.19 23.80 17.53
C LEU A 292 5.72 23.88 17.49
N TRP A 293 6.42 22.83 17.94
CA TRP A 293 7.89 22.81 17.91
C TRP A 293 8.46 23.00 16.49
N HIS A 294 7.93 22.27 15.51
CA HIS A 294 8.33 22.41 14.12
C HIS A 294 7.94 23.79 13.54
N GLY A 295 6.79 24.32 13.91
CA GLY A 295 6.37 25.67 13.50
C GLY A 295 7.34 26.75 13.97
N ILE A 296 7.75 26.72 15.24
CA ILE A 296 8.73 27.66 15.83
C ILE A 296 10.08 27.54 15.14
N ARG A 297 10.56 26.31 14.90
CA ARG A 297 11.86 26.06 14.25
C ARG A 297 11.91 26.61 12.83
N VAL A 298 10.84 26.44 12.05
CA VAL A 298 10.75 26.98 10.68
C VAL A 298 10.78 28.50 10.69
N GLN A 299 10.06 29.16 11.62
CA GLN A 299 10.09 30.61 11.75
C GLN A 299 11.47 31.13 12.12
N ARG A 300 12.15 30.47 13.07
CA ARG A 300 13.50 30.85 13.50
C ARG A 300 14.53 30.75 12.36
N ASN A 301 14.53 29.62 11.63
CA ASN A 301 15.42 29.43 10.49
C ASN A 301 15.16 30.46 9.37
N ALA A 302 13.91 30.85 9.15
CA ALA A 302 13.56 31.92 8.20
C ALA A 302 14.08 33.26 8.64
N GLN A 303 14.01 33.61 9.93
CA GLN A 303 14.55 34.86 10.47
C GLN A 303 16.09 34.91 10.42
N GLU A 304 16.76 33.79 10.75
CA GLU A 304 18.23 33.68 10.64
C GLU A 304 18.71 33.83 9.18
N ALA A 305 17.98 33.22 8.21
CA ALA A 305 18.32 33.38 6.79
C ALA A 305 18.17 34.83 6.28
N VAL A 306 17.15 35.57 6.74
CA VAL A 306 16.96 36.98 6.39
C VAL A 306 18.06 37.84 7.00
N GLN A 307 18.47 37.59 8.23
CA GLN A 307 19.57 38.32 8.88
C GLN A 307 20.93 38.07 8.20
N THR A 308 21.17 36.84 7.70
CA THR A 308 22.40 36.49 6.98
C THR A 308 22.49 37.11 5.58
N GLN A 309 21.35 37.47 4.98
CA GLN A 309 21.32 38.19 3.67
C GLN A 309 21.43 39.71 3.82
N GLN A 310 21.37 40.26 5.02
CA GLN A 310 21.50 41.70 5.32
C GLN A 310 22.90 42.09 5.86
N LEU A 311 23.79 41.13 6.05
CA LEU A 311 25.22 41.28 6.35
C LEU A 311 26.05 40.99 5.11
#